data_018f175800c0e5ffe85062d1e9c44c43
#
_entry.id   018f175800c0e5ffe85062d1e9c44c43
#
_cell.length_a   1.000
_cell.length_b   1.000
_cell.length_c   1.000
_cell.angle_alpha   90.00
_cell.angle_beta   90.00
_cell.angle_gamma   90.00
#
_symmetry.space_group_name_H-M   'P 1'
#
loop_
_entity.id
_entity.type
_entity.pdbx_description
1 polymer ?
#
loop_
_entity_poly.entity_id
_entity_poly.type
_entity_poly.pdbx_seq_one_letter_code
_entity_poly.pdbx_strand_id
1 'polypeptide(L)'
;MRSLVAMRQADGSVVVPTVSKMMAPLEGEDFCASQAVIGAGNYLQHSGTPRVLTILAAFQDVGFTVNEPVQAFEQYLNGDTQTDLGNKNNMNIASVRQYFETSSGKQFSPQFDIVGPVVLPNEMAYYGGSNATGSDDNFSDFCKDAMEQARGLVDDWSIYDNDKDGRIELVCVIFAGYGQNQGGDNNTIWAKASYQNVKFNDALSISRFNCCAELFYPQYPDYINGTGVFIHEFSHCLGLPDLYATRSSGRVINQGMESYSIMDSGLYNRNGFAPCPYNAWEQEVMGWTEIEELKPTDDSPKQINDLLPLIEGGKAYKLANADNDRDFIVMENVQKRGLNKYGEGHGLLVYHVDYPYASVNMTDSPNNNPGHPSVAVVPAGGILINAYLRGTGKTYTYNEWRTSMAAAPFPGTDQVTSLADEQQLPNYCFWNGSTAKETGFMLNSISENEEAGAVSFTVAIDDPTSVINLAKTHPAFEGKIYDLQGCEVRTPTKGLYIVNGRKVVIK
;
A
#
# COMPACT_ATOMS: atom_id res chain seq x y z
N MET A 1 4.56 19.35 8.22
CA MET A 1 5.63 18.64 8.97
C MET A 1 6.27 17.63 8.05
N ARG A 2 7.61 17.43 8.05
CA ARG A 2 8.31 16.64 7.02
C ARG A 2 8.04 15.16 7.20
N SER A 3 7.42 14.49 6.24
CA SER A 3 7.16 13.03 6.26
C SER A 3 8.43 12.20 5.99
N LEU A 4 9.40 12.74 5.25
CA LEU A 4 10.75 12.19 5.23
C LEU A 4 11.56 12.83 6.36
N VAL A 5 12.12 12.01 7.23
CA VAL A 5 13.13 12.48 8.16
C VAL A 5 14.33 12.87 7.32
N ALA A 6 14.51 14.19 7.15
CA ALA A 6 15.75 14.72 6.63
C ALA A 6 16.83 14.39 7.67
N MET A 7 17.67 13.42 7.39
CA MET A 7 18.72 12.98 8.30
C MET A 7 19.92 13.88 8.12
N ARG A 8 20.47 14.42 9.23
CA ARG A 8 21.72 15.18 9.22
C ARG A 8 22.90 14.23 9.18
N GLN A 9 23.77 14.42 8.22
CA GLN A 9 25.10 13.80 8.24
C GLN A 9 26.00 14.47 9.28
N ALA A 10 27.10 13.83 9.65
CA ALA A 10 28.07 14.36 10.60
C ALA A 10 28.69 15.72 10.16
N ASP A 11 28.65 16.02 8.85
CA ASP A 11 29.09 17.31 8.27
C ASP A 11 27.99 18.38 8.26
N GLY A 12 26.80 18.07 8.81
CA GLY A 12 25.67 19.00 8.87
C GLY A 12 24.81 19.05 7.60
N SER A 13 25.15 18.31 6.54
CA SER A 13 24.33 18.20 5.34
C SER A 13 23.08 17.38 5.58
N VAL A 14 22.02 17.69 4.82
CA VAL A 14 20.72 17.00 4.89
C VAL A 14 20.53 16.22 3.60
N VAL A 15 20.53 14.89 3.69
CA VAL A 15 20.29 14.02 2.54
C VAL A 15 18.89 13.38 2.66
N VAL A 16 18.14 13.50 1.59
CA VAL A 16 16.87 12.79 1.42
C VAL A 16 17.17 11.61 0.50
N PRO A 17 16.94 10.35 0.93
CA PRO A 17 17.17 9.19 0.08
C PRO A 17 16.35 9.31 -1.22
N THR A 18 16.97 9.04 -2.36
CA THR A 18 16.25 9.02 -3.63
C THR A 18 15.55 7.68 -3.79
N VAL A 19 14.25 7.69 -3.69
CA VAL A 19 13.37 6.50 -3.81
C VAL A 19 13.51 5.77 -5.17
N SER A 20 14.08 6.40 -6.19
CA SER A 20 14.30 5.77 -7.50
C SER A 20 15.21 4.53 -7.49
N LYS A 21 15.98 4.31 -6.41
CA LYS A 21 16.72 3.05 -6.19
C LYS A 21 15.95 2.04 -5.33
N MET A 22 14.87 2.47 -4.66
CA MET A 22 14.11 1.66 -3.71
C MET A 22 13.05 0.79 -4.37
N MET A 23 12.60 1.16 -5.55
CA MET A 23 11.52 0.51 -6.28
C MET A 23 12.03 -0.01 -7.63
N ALA A 24 13.12 -0.78 -7.64
CA ALA A 24 13.42 -1.56 -8.83
C ALA A 24 12.48 -2.78 -8.84
N PRO A 25 11.92 -3.17 -9.99
CA PRO A 25 11.05 -4.31 -10.06
C PRO A 25 11.82 -5.57 -9.68
N LEU A 26 11.10 -6.56 -9.20
CA LEU A 26 11.51 -7.95 -9.21
C LEU A 26 11.68 -8.38 -10.69
N GLU A 27 12.75 -7.92 -11.35
CA GLU A 27 13.08 -8.36 -12.71
C GLU A 27 13.84 -9.67 -12.60
N GLY A 28 13.24 -10.75 -13.06
CA GLY A 28 13.98 -11.91 -13.50
C GLY A 28 13.94 -13.15 -12.63
N GLU A 29 13.05 -13.28 -11.67
CA GLU A 29 12.80 -14.61 -11.12
C GLU A 29 11.73 -15.30 -11.94
N ASP A 30 12.06 -16.50 -12.48
CA ASP A 30 11.08 -17.46 -12.97
C ASP A 30 10.21 -17.91 -11.78
N PHE A 31 9.22 -17.09 -11.44
CA PHE A 31 8.14 -17.55 -10.60
C PHE A 31 7.44 -18.67 -11.35
N CYS A 32 7.70 -19.90 -10.97
CA CYS A 32 6.90 -21.02 -11.41
C CYS A 32 5.44 -20.71 -11.07
N ALA A 33 4.69 -20.29 -12.09
CA ALA A 33 3.30 -19.91 -12.00
C ALA A 33 2.45 -21.14 -11.60
N SER A 34 2.38 -21.42 -10.32
CA SER A 34 1.24 -22.16 -9.79
C SER A 34 0.20 -21.12 -9.41
N GLN A 35 -0.89 -21.10 -10.13
CA GLN A 35 -2.08 -20.28 -9.84
C GLN A 35 -2.62 -20.67 -8.45
N ALA A 36 -2.11 -20.04 -7.40
CA ALA A 36 -2.66 -20.16 -6.07
C ALA A 36 -3.67 -19.03 -5.87
N VAL A 37 -4.92 -19.41 -5.69
CA VAL A 37 -5.97 -18.53 -5.21
C VAL A 37 -5.59 -18.13 -3.78
N ILE A 38 -5.65 -16.84 -3.42
CA ILE A 38 -5.48 -16.38 -2.04
C ILE A 38 -6.41 -17.18 -1.12
N GLY A 39 -5.85 -17.79 -0.08
CA GLY A 39 -6.57 -18.65 0.86
C GLY A 39 -6.62 -20.14 0.51
N ALA A 40 -5.99 -20.60 -0.57
CA ALA A 40 -5.91 -22.03 -0.93
C ALA A 40 -4.53 -22.61 -0.59
N GLY A 41 -4.25 -22.93 0.67
CA GLY A 41 -3.15 -23.81 1.11
C GLY A 41 -1.70 -23.48 0.74
N ASN A 42 -1.45 -22.42 0.00
CA ASN A 42 -0.12 -22.06 -0.48
C ASN A 42 0.44 -20.77 0.13
N TYR A 43 -0.36 -19.99 0.84
CA TYR A 43 0.04 -18.77 1.54
C TYR A 43 -0.16 -18.94 3.04
N LEU A 44 0.57 -18.16 3.83
CA LEU A 44 0.31 -18.08 5.26
C LEU A 44 -1.15 -17.66 5.49
N GLN A 45 -1.83 -18.30 6.44
CA GLN A 45 -3.22 -17.96 6.78
C GLN A 45 -3.37 -16.49 7.18
N HIS A 46 -4.48 -15.88 6.80
CA HIS A 46 -4.74 -14.44 7.00
C HIS A 46 -5.43 -14.09 8.34
N SER A 47 -5.60 -15.07 9.23
CA SER A 47 -6.28 -14.87 10.50
C SER A 47 -5.65 -15.64 11.65
N GLY A 48 -5.98 -15.28 12.88
CA GLY A 48 -5.46 -15.90 14.08
C GLY A 48 -4.02 -15.51 14.38
N THR A 49 -3.28 -16.45 14.96
CA THR A 49 -1.91 -16.22 15.45
C THR A 49 -0.94 -17.25 14.85
N PRO A 50 -0.70 -17.21 13.51
CA PRO A 50 0.23 -18.15 12.90
C PRO A 50 1.63 -17.94 13.44
N ARG A 51 2.36 -19.05 13.63
CA ARG A 51 3.78 -19.00 13.99
C ARG A 51 4.64 -18.93 12.74
N VAL A 52 5.63 -18.05 12.78
CA VAL A 52 6.56 -17.79 11.68
C VAL A 52 7.98 -17.85 12.20
N LEU A 53 8.79 -18.74 11.64
CA LEU A 53 10.21 -18.79 11.96
C LEU A 53 10.94 -17.62 11.30
N THR A 54 11.78 -16.93 12.07
CA THR A 54 12.69 -15.91 11.57
C THR A 54 14.12 -16.27 11.88
N ILE A 55 14.94 -16.43 10.85
CA ILE A 55 16.35 -16.78 10.94
C ILE A 55 17.18 -15.50 10.79
N LEU A 56 18.07 -15.26 11.75
CA LEU A 56 19.09 -14.21 11.63
C LEU A 56 20.30 -14.82 10.94
N ALA A 57 20.65 -14.33 9.73
CA ALA A 57 21.70 -14.90 8.89
C ALA A 57 22.87 -13.91 8.72
N ALA A 58 24.04 -14.27 9.18
CA ALA A 58 25.32 -13.59 8.93
C ALA A 58 26.09 -14.30 7.82
N PHE A 59 27.02 -13.60 7.20
CA PHE A 59 27.90 -14.13 6.16
C PHE A 59 29.32 -14.34 6.70
N GLN A 60 30.22 -14.94 5.89
CA GLN A 60 31.62 -15.11 6.29
C GLN A 60 32.33 -13.76 6.46
N ASP A 61 31.90 -12.75 5.73
CA ASP A 61 32.48 -11.41 5.67
C ASP A 61 31.61 -10.32 6.32
N VAL A 62 30.32 -10.59 6.59
CA VAL A 62 29.38 -9.59 7.15
C VAL A 62 28.60 -10.19 8.33
N GLY A 63 28.87 -9.65 9.52
CA GLY A 63 28.15 -9.97 10.76
C GLY A 63 27.12 -8.92 11.14
N PHE A 64 26.21 -9.29 12.07
CA PHE A 64 25.29 -8.32 12.68
C PHE A 64 26.06 -7.24 13.45
N THR A 65 25.62 -6.01 13.30
CA THR A 65 26.18 -4.83 13.97
C THR A 65 25.29 -4.30 15.08
N VAL A 66 24.02 -4.70 15.11
CA VAL A 66 23.12 -4.42 16.23
C VAL A 66 23.54 -5.26 17.46
N ASN A 67 23.50 -4.65 18.65
CA ASN A 67 23.75 -5.36 19.89
C ASN A 67 22.61 -6.33 20.19
N GLU A 68 22.96 -7.53 20.74
CA GLU A 68 21.98 -8.56 21.12
C GLU A 68 20.95 -8.81 19.99
N PRO A 69 21.37 -9.31 18.80
CA PRO A 69 20.54 -9.35 17.60
C PRO A 69 19.20 -10.06 17.81
N VAL A 70 19.17 -11.17 18.56
CA VAL A 70 17.92 -11.90 18.83
C VAL A 70 16.92 -11.00 19.59
N GLN A 71 17.39 -10.35 20.66
CA GLN A 71 16.52 -9.46 21.45
C GLN A 71 16.09 -8.22 20.64
N ALA A 72 16.98 -7.68 19.83
CA ALA A 72 16.69 -6.55 18.96
C ALA A 72 15.58 -6.86 17.95
N PHE A 73 15.68 -8.01 17.29
CA PHE A 73 14.68 -8.44 16.32
C PHE A 73 13.42 -9.03 16.96
N GLU A 74 13.50 -9.55 18.20
CA GLU A 74 12.30 -9.82 18.99
C GLU A 74 11.50 -8.54 19.21
N GLN A 75 12.16 -7.43 19.58
CA GLN A 75 11.53 -6.13 19.73
C GLN A 75 10.97 -5.59 18.38
N TYR A 76 11.73 -5.74 17.29
CA TYR A 76 11.35 -5.29 15.95
C TYR A 76 10.13 -6.03 15.40
N LEU A 77 10.04 -7.35 15.62
CA LEU A 77 8.98 -8.19 15.07
C LEU A 77 7.76 -8.29 16.01
N ASN A 78 7.98 -8.52 17.31
CA ASN A 78 6.92 -8.83 18.28
C ASN A 78 6.69 -7.75 19.34
N GLY A 79 7.58 -6.77 19.49
CA GLY A 79 7.55 -5.84 20.62
C GLY A 79 6.31 -4.95 20.66
N ASP A 80 5.89 -4.59 21.88
CA ASP A 80 4.76 -3.67 22.08
C ASP A 80 5.19 -2.20 21.93
N THR A 81 6.47 -1.91 22.16
CA THR A 81 7.05 -0.57 21.99
C THR A 81 8.39 -0.68 21.27
N GLN A 82 8.68 0.30 20.42
CA GLN A 82 9.97 0.36 19.75
C GLN A 82 10.94 1.20 20.59
N THR A 83 12.12 0.67 20.85
CA THR A 83 13.16 1.30 21.67
C THR A 83 14.46 1.40 20.91
N ASP A 84 15.35 2.26 21.37
CA ASP A 84 16.72 2.35 20.89
C ASP A 84 17.47 1.04 21.20
N LEU A 85 18.20 0.52 20.24
CA LEU A 85 18.92 -0.76 20.31
C LEU A 85 20.43 -0.55 20.49
N GLY A 86 20.82 0.28 21.42
CA GLY A 86 22.23 0.56 21.71
C GLY A 86 22.84 1.47 20.64
N ASN A 87 23.78 0.97 19.83
CA ASN A 87 24.41 1.74 18.75
C ASN A 87 23.57 1.81 17.46
N LYS A 88 22.37 1.20 17.44
CA LYS A 88 21.44 1.22 16.31
C LYS A 88 20.09 1.78 16.75
N ASN A 89 19.75 2.93 16.18
CA ASN A 89 18.47 3.57 16.47
C ASN A 89 17.32 2.80 15.82
N ASN A 90 16.29 2.54 16.59
CA ASN A 90 15.02 2.01 16.08
C ASN A 90 13.99 3.15 16.01
N MET A 91 13.71 3.61 14.80
CA MET A 91 12.75 4.69 14.55
C MET A 91 11.36 4.19 14.15
N ASN A 92 11.15 2.87 14.14
CA ASN A 92 9.87 2.26 13.79
C ASN A 92 8.79 2.70 14.77
N ILE A 93 7.60 3.05 14.26
CA ILE A 93 6.46 3.47 15.09
C ILE A 93 5.66 2.30 15.65
N ALA A 94 5.84 1.12 15.07
CA ALA A 94 5.21 -0.12 15.47
C ALA A 94 6.13 -1.31 15.13
N SER A 95 5.99 -2.42 15.87
CA SER A 95 6.55 -3.70 15.45
C SER A 95 5.77 -4.26 14.27
N VAL A 96 6.31 -5.30 13.61
CA VAL A 96 5.62 -5.98 12.51
C VAL A 96 4.29 -6.57 13.00
N ARG A 97 4.28 -7.24 14.17
CA ARG A 97 3.04 -7.77 14.78
C ARG A 97 2.02 -6.68 15.05
N GLN A 98 2.42 -5.58 15.70
CA GLN A 98 1.51 -4.46 15.98
C GLN A 98 0.93 -3.83 14.71
N TYR A 99 1.73 -3.77 13.63
CA TYR A 99 1.26 -3.29 12.34
C TYR A 99 0.12 -4.17 11.81
N PHE A 100 0.30 -5.49 11.79
CA PHE A 100 -0.74 -6.42 11.32
C PHE A 100 -1.95 -6.45 12.24
N GLU A 101 -1.77 -6.43 13.56
CA GLU A 101 -2.88 -6.33 14.52
C GLU A 101 -3.70 -5.07 14.31
N THR A 102 -3.05 -3.94 14.05
CA THR A 102 -3.75 -2.66 13.81
C THR A 102 -4.48 -2.68 12.47
N SER A 103 -3.81 -3.10 11.39
CA SER A 103 -4.38 -3.12 10.03
C SER A 103 -5.53 -4.12 9.90
N SER A 104 -5.49 -5.24 10.64
CA SER A 104 -6.52 -6.28 10.57
C SER A 104 -7.64 -6.13 11.60
N GLY A 105 -7.64 -5.08 12.43
CA GLY A 105 -8.55 -5.01 13.57
C GLY A 105 -8.36 -6.17 14.56
N LYS A 106 -7.11 -6.63 14.74
CA LYS A 106 -6.69 -7.77 15.58
C LYS A 106 -7.14 -9.15 15.09
N GLN A 107 -7.59 -9.27 13.85
CA GLN A 107 -7.96 -10.57 13.28
C GLN A 107 -6.74 -11.41 12.91
N PHE A 108 -5.59 -10.76 12.66
CA PHE A 108 -4.32 -11.38 12.29
C PHE A 108 -3.19 -10.85 13.18
N SER A 109 -2.53 -11.75 13.93
CA SER A 109 -1.46 -11.44 14.87
C SER A 109 -0.33 -12.47 14.73
N PRO A 110 0.56 -12.33 13.70
CA PRO A 110 1.64 -13.29 13.49
C PRO A 110 2.61 -13.28 14.66
N GLN A 111 3.05 -14.48 15.08
CA GLN A 111 4.02 -14.68 16.14
C GLN A 111 5.36 -15.11 15.52
N PHE A 112 6.39 -14.31 15.73
CA PHE A 112 7.71 -14.58 15.17
C PHE A 112 8.61 -15.25 16.21
N ASP A 113 9.15 -16.44 15.87
CA ASP A 113 10.17 -17.11 16.65
C ASP A 113 11.54 -16.83 16.02
N ILE A 114 12.44 -16.20 16.74
CA ILE A 114 13.72 -15.74 16.23
C ILE A 114 14.83 -16.69 16.65
N VAL A 115 15.62 -17.16 15.68
CA VAL A 115 16.79 -18.03 15.90
C VAL A 115 18.04 -17.47 15.25
N GLY A 116 19.20 -17.86 15.78
CA GLY A 116 20.50 -17.43 15.28
C GLY A 116 21.17 -16.38 16.19
N PRO A 117 22.09 -15.55 15.70
CA PRO A 117 22.59 -15.50 14.31
C PRO A 117 23.32 -16.79 13.91
N VAL A 118 22.99 -17.29 12.71
CA VAL A 118 23.76 -18.34 12.05
C VAL A 118 24.73 -17.73 11.06
N VAL A 119 25.88 -18.39 10.81
CA VAL A 119 26.84 -17.94 9.80
C VAL A 119 26.73 -18.83 8.58
N LEU A 120 26.38 -18.22 7.45
CA LEU A 120 26.27 -18.91 6.18
C LEU A 120 27.65 -19.35 5.65
N PRO A 121 27.73 -20.41 4.82
CA PRO A 121 29.00 -20.95 4.35
C PRO A 121 29.80 -20.04 3.40
N ASN A 122 29.19 -19.04 2.80
CA ASN A 122 29.82 -18.14 1.82
C ASN A 122 29.77 -16.68 2.25
N GLU A 123 30.52 -15.83 1.57
CA GLU A 123 30.47 -14.37 1.66
C GLU A 123 29.15 -13.82 1.07
N MET A 124 28.74 -12.62 1.47
CA MET A 124 27.49 -11.99 0.99
C MET A 124 27.46 -11.89 -0.55
N ALA A 125 28.59 -11.53 -1.17
CA ALA A 125 28.70 -11.40 -2.60
C ALA A 125 28.41 -12.69 -3.40
N TYR A 126 28.58 -13.86 -2.80
CA TYR A 126 28.20 -15.13 -3.43
C TYR A 126 26.69 -15.22 -3.64
N TYR A 127 25.90 -14.78 -2.64
CA TYR A 127 24.45 -14.87 -2.68
C TYR A 127 23.78 -13.71 -3.43
N GLY A 128 24.32 -12.51 -3.26
CA GLY A 128 23.72 -11.25 -3.72
C GLY A 128 24.30 -10.69 -5.00
N GLY A 129 25.39 -11.29 -5.56
CA GLY A 129 26.01 -10.80 -6.80
C GLY A 129 24.98 -10.72 -7.93
N SER A 130 24.84 -9.53 -8.54
CA SER A 130 23.84 -9.32 -9.59
C SER A 130 24.26 -9.95 -10.92
N ASN A 131 23.41 -10.83 -11.45
CA ASN A 131 23.56 -11.39 -12.78
C ASN A 131 23.22 -10.37 -13.89
N ALA A 132 23.31 -10.80 -15.16
CA ALA A 132 23.02 -9.94 -16.31
C ALA A 132 21.57 -9.42 -16.36
N THR A 133 20.65 -10.03 -15.60
CA THR A 133 19.24 -9.61 -15.50
C THR A 133 18.96 -8.70 -14.31
N GLY A 134 19.98 -8.47 -13.45
CA GLY A 134 19.84 -7.66 -12.22
C GLY A 134 19.34 -8.43 -11.00
N SER A 135 19.16 -9.75 -11.11
CA SER A 135 18.77 -10.63 -10.00
C SER A 135 19.98 -11.11 -9.21
N ASP A 136 19.78 -11.47 -7.94
CA ASP A 136 20.79 -12.10 -7.10
C ASP A 136 21.21 -13.45 -7.68
N ASP A 137 22.52 -13.71 -7.74
CA ASP A 137 23.07 -14.87 -8.45
C ASP A 137 22.69 -16.22 -7.80
N ASN A 138 22.72 -16.29 -6.48
CA ASN A 138 22.53 -17.55 -5.74
C ASN A 138 21.50 -17.40 -4.60
N PHE A 139 20.38 -16.70 -4.86
CA PHE A 139 19.35 -16.48 -3.84
C PHE A 139 18.71 -17.79 -3.32
N SER A 140 18.53 -18.78 -4.20
CA SER A 140 18.03 -20.10 -3.77
C SER A 140 18.99 -20.81 -2.80
N ASP A 141 20.29 -20.66 -2.98
CA ASP A 141 21.27 -21.21 -2.06
C ASP A 141 21.29 -20.43 -0.74
N PHE A 142 21.08 -19.09 -0.80
CA PHE A 142 20.89 -18.29 0.40
C PHE A 142 19.75 -18.82 1.29
N CYS A 143 18.59 -19.08 0.71
CA CYS A 143 17.45 -19.63 1.45
C CYS A 143 17.75 -21.04 2.03
N LYS A 144 18.36 -21.91 1.24
CA LYS A 144 18.74 -23.26 1.67
C LYS A 144 19.79 -23.26 2.78
N ASP A 145 20.84 -22.45 2.61
CA ASP A 145 21.92 -22.38 3.59
C ASP A 145 21.44 -21.79 4.91
N ALA A 146 20.60 -20.75 4.87
CA ALA A 146 19.98 -20.19 6.07
C ALA A 146 19.17 -21.25 6.84
N MET A 147 18.33 -21.99 6.12
CA MET A 147 17.55 -23.09 6.70
C MET A 147 18.48 -24.20 7.28
N GLU A 148 19.48 -24.65 6.54
CA GLU A 148 20.38 -25.74 6.99
C GLU A 148 21.20 -25.33 8.22
N GLN A 149 21.70 -24.08 8.27
CA GLN A 149 22.42 -23.59 9.44
C GLN A 149 21.51 -23.45 10.67
N ALA A 150 20.23 -23.13 10.46
CA ALA A 150 19.24 -23.02 11.54
C ALA A 150 18.65 -24.37 11.97
N ARG A 151 18.86 -25.45 11.21
CA ARG A 151 18.21 -26.75 11.40
C ARG A 151 18.27 -27.27 12.83
N GLY A 152 19.42 -27.17 13.47
CA GLY A 152 19.67 -27.64 14.84
C GLY A 152 19.27 -26.65 15.94
N LEU A 153 18.78 -25.49 15.61
CA LEU A 153 18.33 -24.46 16.57
C LEU A 153 16.83 -24.54 16.87
N VAL A 154 16.10 -25.35 16.12
CA VAL A 154 14.66 -25.57 16.27
C VAL A 154 14.40 -27.04 16.55
N ASP A 155 13.80 -27.33 17.68
CA ASP A 155 13.54 -28.73 18.12
C ASP A 155 12.46 -29.40 17.25
N ASP A 156 11.41 -28.63 16.88
CA ASP A 156 10.29 -29.14 16.08
C ASP A 156 9.86 -28.11 15.03
N TRP A 157 10.25 -28.34 13.78
CA TRP A 157 9.89 -27.47 12.65
C TRP A 157 8.42 -27.58 12.23
N SER A 158 7.73 -28.67 12.62
CA SER A 158 6.32 -28.87 12.25
C SER A 158 5.36 -27.86 12.90
N ILE A 159 5.83 -27.13 13.91
CA ILE A 159 5.03 -26.06 14.55
C ILE A 159 4.80 -24.85 13.66
N TYR A 160 5.59 -24.73 12.57
CA TYR A 160 5.46 -23.67 11.58
C TYR A 160 4.65 -24.08 10.33
N ASP A 161 4.24 -25.34 10.24
CA ASP A 161 3.25 -25.86 9.31
C ASP A 161 1.86 -25.59 9.93
N ASN A 162 1.33 -24.38 9.68
CA ASN A 162 0.18 -23.85 10.41
C ASN A 162 -1.12 -24.55 10.03
N ASP A 163 -1.26 -25.04 8.79
CA ASP A 163 -2.43 -25.76 8.30
C ASP A 163 -2.26 -27.29 8.28
N LYS A 164 -1.05 -27.78 8.60
CA LYS A 164 -0.68 -29.20 8.74
C LYS A 164 -0.77 -29.99 7.43
N ASP A 165 -0.45 -29.36 6.32
CA ASP A 165 -0.43 -29.99 5.00
C ASP A 165 0.94 -30.58 4.60
N GLY A 166 1.95 -30.49 5.47
CA GLY A 166 3.33 -30.91 5.24
C GLY A 166 4.20 -29.80 4.63
N ARG A 167 3.72 -28.56 4.62
CA ARG A 167 4.45 -27.40 4.12
C ARG A 167 4.48 -26.29 5.15
N ILE A 168 5.68 -25.83 5.45
CA ILE A 168 5.86 -24.56 6.16
C ILE A 168 5.62 -23.46 5.12
N GLU A 169 4.57 -22.68 5.32
CA GLU A 169 4.13 -21.70 4.34
C GLU A 169 5.17 -20.60 4.16
N LEU A 170 5.84 -20.20 5.25
CA LEU A 170 6.74 -19.05 5.28
C LEU A 170 7.86 -19.20 6.31
N VAL A 171 9.08 -18.90 5.88
CA VAL A 171 10.23 -18.62 6.75
C VAL A 171 10.74 -17.22 6.43
N CYS A 172 10.97 -16.41 7.47
CA CYS A 172 11.61 -15.11 7.32
C CYS A 172 13.11 -15.23 7.53
N VAL A 173 13.90 -14.46 6.77
CA VAL A 173 15.35 -14.35 6.97
C VAL A 173 15.71 -12.86 7.07
N ILE A 174 16.31 -12.48 8.19
CA ILE A 174 16.91 -11.15 8.33
C ILE A 174 18.41 -11.34 8.20
N PHE A 175 18.99 -10.76 7.14
CA PHE A 175 20.41 -10.90 6.89
C PHE A 175 21.21 -9.70 7.41
N ALA A 176 22.42 -9.96 7.88
CA ALA A 176 23.32 -8.95 8.43
C ALA A 176 23.73 -7.90 7.39
N GLY A 177 23.88 -6.67 7.83
CA GLY A 177 24.34 -5.54 7.00
C GLY A 177 23.23 -4.88 6.18
N TYR A 178 23.59 -4.36 5.00
CA TYR A 178 22.73 -3.56 4.13
C TYR A 178 22.19 -4.38 2.96
N GLY A 179 20.94 -4.10 2.57
CA GLY A 179 20.34 -4.64 1.35
C GLY A 179 20.62 -3.76 0.12
N GLN A 180 20.64 -4.38 -1.07
CA GLN A 180 20.84 -3.66 -2.33
C GLN A 180 19.76 -2.60 -2.58
N ASN A 181 18.51 -2.91 -2.26
CA ASN A 181 17.37 -1.98 -2.33
C ASN A 181 17.50 -0.77 -1.39
N GLN A 182 18.41 -0.82 -0.42
CA GLN A 182 18.66 0.20 0.60
C GLN A 182 20.08 0.76 0.52
N GLY A 183 20.64 0.85 -0.68
CA GLY A 183 21.92 1.51 -0.95
C GLY A 183 23.15 0.65 -0.70
N GLY A 184 23.00 -0.65 -0.46
CA GLY A 184 24.06 -1.62 -0.63
C GLY A 184 24.55 -1.65 -2.09
N ASP A 185 25.74 -2.16 -2.31
CA ASP A 185 26.28 -2.32 -3.67
C ASP A 185 25.69 -3.56 -4.36
N ASN A 186 26.11 -3.81 -5.60
CA ASN A 186 25.60 -4.93 -6.40
C ASN A 186 26.00 -6.32 -5.86
N ASN A 187 26.82 -6.39 -4.83
CA ASN A 187 27.20 -7.65 -4.17
C ASN A 187 26.32 -7.96 -2.96
N THR A 188 25.40 -7.06 -2.60
CA THR A 188 24.47 -7.28 -1.50
C THR A 188 23.14 -7.85 -2.01
N ILE A 189 22.41 -8.54 -1.15
CA ILE A 189 21.14 -9.18 -1.48
C ILE A 189 20.05 -8.10 -1.61
N TRP A 190 19.17 -8.25 -2.61
CA TRP A 190 17.93 -7.49 -2.73
C TRP A 190 16.86 -8.09 -1.79
N ALA A 191 16.25 -7.26 -0.92
CA ALA A 191 15.14 -7.69 -0.07
C ALA A 191 13.94 -8.13 -0.94
N LYS A 192 13.41 -9.32 -0.69
CA LYS A 192 12.34 -9.90 -1.50
C LYS A 192 11.55 -11.00 -0.79
N ALA A 193 10.29 -11.17 -1.23
CA ALA A 193 9.54 -12.40 -1.06
C ALA A 193 9.83 -13.36 -2.22
N SER A 194 9.98 -14.64 -1.93
CA SER A 194 10.30 -15.63 -2.96
C SER A 194 9.66 -16.99 -2.68
N TYR A 195 9.11 -17.61 -3.72
CA TYR A 195 8.68 -19.01 -3.70
C TYR A 195 9.85 -19.91 -4.05
N GLN A 196 10.31 -20.73 -3.12
CA GLN A 196 11.52 -21.56 -3.29
C GLN A 196 11.23 -23.07 -3.23
N ASN A 197 10.17 -23.50 -2.55
CA ASN A 197 9.79 -24.89 -2.36
C ASN A 197 10.97 -25.79 -1.92
N VAL A 198 11.64 -25.39 -0.84
CA VAL A 198 12.83 -26.09 -0.34
C VAL A 198 12.42 -27.33 0.45
N LYS A 199 12.89 -28.50 0.03
CA LYS A 199 12.67 -29.74 0.79
C LYS A 199 13.48 -29.71 2.09
N PHE A 200 12.79 -29.77 3.25
CA PHE A 200 13.43 -29.81 4.56
C PHE A 200 13.77 -31.25 4.98
N ASN A 201 12.80 -32.18 4.85
CA ASN A 201 12.94 -33.59 5.07
C ASN A 201 11.87 -34.35 4.26
N ASP A 202 11.64 -35.65 4.54
CA ASP A 202 10.65 -36.41 3.78
C ASP A 202 9.19 -36.03 4.10
N ALA A 203 8.95 -35.38 5.24
CA ALA A 203 7.62 -34.98 5.71
C ALA A 203 7.33 -33.47 5.53
N LEU A 204 8.37 -32.62 5.47
CA LEU A 204 8.22 -31.17 5.43
C LEU A 204 8.98 -30.53 4.28
N SER A 205 8.36 -29.52 3.69
CA SER A 205 8.98 -28.56 2.76
C SER A 205 8.70 -27.13 3.20
N ILE A 206 9.50 -26.18 2.74
CA ILE A 206 9.28 -24.73 2.96
C ILE A 206 8.89 -24.09 1.65
N SER A 207 7.74 -23.42 1.63
CA SER A 207 7.19 -22.85 0.40
C SER A 207 7.82 -21.51 0.05
N ARG A 208 7.84 -20.55 0.98
CA ARG A 208 8.27 -19.17 0.73
C ARG A 208 9.26 -18.66 1.75
N PHE A 209 10.01 -17.67 1.29
CA PHE A 209 10.91 -16.89 2.14
C PHE A 209 10.61 -15.40 2.00
N ASN A 210 10.59 -14.70 3.13
CA ASN A 210 10.65 -13.24 3.23
C ASN A 210 12.05 -12.85 3.67
N CYS A 211 12.83 -12.17 2.85
CA CYS A 211 14.23 -11.85 3.13
C CYS A 211 14.44 -10.33 3.16
N CYS A 212 14.96 -9.80 4.28
CA CYS A 212 15.20 -8.37 4.49
C CYS A 212 16.54 -8.12 5.19
N ALA A 213 17.09 -6.92 4.98
CA ALA A 213 18.36 -6.52 5.59
C ALA A 213 18.21 -6.04 7.04
N GLU A 214 19.28 -6.18 7.83
CA GLU A 214 19.41 -5.63 9.19
C GLU A 214 19.34 -4.10 9.19
N LEU A 215 20.09 -3.46 8.30
CA LEU A 215 20.40 -2.03 8.35
C LEU A 215 19.66 -1.21 7.30
N PHE A 216 19.41 0.05 7.64
CA PHE A 216 18.66 0.97 6.79
C PHE A 216 19.47 1.40 5.55
N TYR A 217 20.49 2.24 5.69
CA TYR A 217 21.30 2.75 4.58
C TYR A 217 22.76 2.95 5.00
N PRO A 218 23.76 2.72 4.14
CA PRO A 218 25.17 2.89 4.49
C PRO A 218 25.54 4.29 5.00
N GLN A 219 24.86 5.33 4.48
CA GLN A 219 25.06 6.70 4.95
C GLN A 219 24.43 6.98 6.32
N TYR A 220 23.68 6.05 6.87
CA TYR A 220 23.03 6.11 8.18
C TYR A 220 23.37 4.86 9.02
N PRO A 221 24.64 4.68 9.40
CA PRO A 221 25.11 3.42 9.98
C PRO A 221 24.52 3.11 11.36
N ASP A 222 23.87 4.10 12.00
CA ASP A 222 23.30 3.96 13.33
C ASP A 222 21.81 3.55 13.34
N TYR A 223 21.24 3.21 12.18
CA TYR A 223 19.82 2.88 12.10
C TYR A 223 19.60 1.42 11.69
N ILE A 224 18.77 0.72 12.49
CA ILE A 224 18.14 -0.53 12.07
C ILE A 224 17.14 -0.23 10.96
N ASN A 225 16.85 -1.22 10.13
CA ASN A 225 15.93 -1.07 9.01
C ASN A 225 14.51 -0.66 9.44
N GLY A 226 13.79 0.03 8.56
CA GLY A 226 12.36 0.29 8.71
C GLY A 226 11.54 -1.00 8.53
N THR A 227 10.42 -1.12 9.28
CA THR A 227 9.53 -2.28 9.15
C THR A 227 8.80 -2.33 7.81
N GLY A 228 8.76 -1.22 7.07
CA GLY A 228 7.98 -1.12 5.82
C GLY A 228 8.37 -2.11 4.75
N VAL A 229 9.67 -2.31 4.49
CA VAL A 229 10.13 -3.32 3.52
C VAL A 229 9.77 -4.73 3.99
N PHE A 230 10.02 -5.04 5.26
CA PHE A 230 9.69 -6.37 5.80
C PHE A 230 8.19 -6.67 5.67
N ILE A 231 7.32 -5.70 5.98
CA ILE A 231 5.87 -5.83 5.90
C ILE A 231 5.41 -5.99 4.45
N HIS A 232 5.98 -5.24 3.51
CA HIS A 232 5.70 -5.35 2.09
C HIS A 232 6.01 -6.76 1.57
N GLU A 233 7.23 -7.23 1.79
CA GLU A 233 7.64 -8.58 1.37
C GLU A 233 6.85 -9.68 2.09
N PHE A 234 6.50 -9.47 3.36
CA PHE A 234 5.61 -10.37 4.09
C PHE A 234 4.21 -10.39 3.49
N SER A 235 3.71 -9.25 3.02
CA SER A 235 2.39 -9.13 2.36
C SER A 235 2.34 -9.89 1.03
N HIS A 236 3.45 -9.96 0.28
CA HIS A 236 3.57 -10.89 -0.84
C HIS A 236 3.41 -12.36 -0.39
N CYS A 237 3.99 -12.71 0.75
CA CYS A 237 3.82 -14.05 1.32
C CYS A 237 2.41 -14.33 1.86
N LEU A 238 1.58 -13.31 2.00
CA LEU A 238 0.13 -13.40 2.21
C LEU A 238 -0.66 -13.45 0.88
N GLY A 239 0.00 -13.20 -0.26
CA GLY A 239 -0.60 -13.31 -1.60
C GLY A 239 -0.87 -12.00 -2.31
N LEU A 240 -0.57 -10.84 -1.73
CA LEU A 240 -0.76 -9.56 -2.41
C LEU A 240 0.30 -9.32 -3.50
N PRO A 241 -0.09 -8.81 -4.68
CA PRO A 241 0.83 -8.36 -5.72
C PRO A 241 1.33 -6.94 -5.45
N ASP A 242 2.36 -6.54 -6.19
CA ASP A 242 2.73 -5.13 -6.31
C ASP A 242 1.59 -4.32 -6.94
N LEU A 243 1.24 -3.19 -6.31
CA LEU A 243 0.27 -2.21 -6.84
C LEU A 243 0.94 -1.03 -7.55
N TYR A 244 2.27 -1.03 -7.68
CA TYR A 244 2.96 -0.15 -8.62
C TYR A 244 3.19 -0.87 -9.96
N ALA A 245 3.39 -0.12 -11.04
CA ALA A 245 3.71 -0.71 -12.33
C ALA A 245 5.15 -1.25 -12.33
N THR A 246 5.30 -2.57 -12.42
CA THR A 246 6.61 -3.25 -12.39
C THR A 246 7.36 -3.14 -13.71
N ARG A 247 6.66 -2.97 -14.85
CA ARG A 247 7.25 -2.80 -16.18
C ARG A 247 7.43 -1.33 -16.56
N SER A 248 8.49 -1.01 -17.27
CA SER A 248 8.84 0.36 -17.66
C SER A 248 7.73 1.07 -18.45
N SER A 249 6.99 0.36 -19.31
CA SER A 249 5.88 0.93 -20.08
C SER A 249 4.72 1.39 -19.19
N GLY A 250 4.38 0.62 -18.14
CA GLY A 250 3.37 1.00 -17.16
C GLY A 250 3.84 2.13 -16.24
N ARG A 251 5.13 2.11 -15.84
CA ARG A 251 5.72 3.13 -14.95
C ARG A 251 5.63 4.57 -15.46
N VAL A 252 5.56 4.76 -16.75
CA VAL A 252 5.50 6.10 -17.36
C VAL A 252 4.06 6.62 -17.44
N ILE A 253 3.06 5.75 -17.51
CA ILE A 253 1.69 6.09 -17.83
C ILE A 253 0.77 5.87 -16.63
N ASN A 254 0.95 4.77 -15.89
CA ASN A 254 0.07 4.42 -14.80
C ASN A 254 0.49 5.09 -13.49
N GLN A 255 -0.48 5.54 -12.77
CA GLN A 255 -0.39 5.91 -11.37
C GLN A 255 -1.13 4.83 -10.60
N GLY A 256 -0.49 4.26 -9.57
CA GLY A 256 -1.08 3.23 -8.72
C GLY A 256 -1.74 3.84 -7.49
N MET A 257 -1.54 3.18 -6.37
CA MET A 257 -1.99 3.64 -5.05
C MET A 257 -0.97 4.57 -4.39
N GLU A 258 0.27 4.61 -4.89
CA GLU A 258 1.36 5.47 -4.40
C GLU A 258 1.56 5.36 -2.88
N SER A 259 1.58 6.47 -2.14
CA SER A 259 1.77 6.48 -0.69
C SER A 259 0.59 5.92 0.13
N TYR A 260 -0.48 5.47 -0.51
CA TYR A 260 -1.71 4.97 0.12
C TYR A 260 -1.84 3.43 0.10
N SER A 261 -0.80 2.72 -0.30
CA SER A 261 -0.75 1.26 -0.26
C SER A 261 0.59 0.77 0.26
N ILE A 262 0.55 -0.26 1.10
CA ILE A 262 1.75 -0.98 1.53
C ILE A 262 2.39 -1.74 0.35
N MET A 263 1.59 -2.13 -0.63
CA MET A 263 2.05 -2.79 -1.86
C MET A 263 2.46 -1.81 -2.96
N ASP A 264 2.60 -0.53 -2.63
CA ASP A 264 3.14 0.56 -3.45
C ASP A 264 4.07 1.43 -2.60
N SER A 265 4.32 2.67 -2.94
CA SER A 265 5.30 3.51 -2.24
C SER A 265 4.95 3.85 -0.77
N GLY A 266 3.77 3.48 -0.30
CA GLY A 266 3.36 3.62 1.11
C GLY A 266 4.22 2.85 2.11
N LEU A 267 4.89 1.79 1.66
CA LEU A 267 5.89 1.07 2.46
C LEU A 267 7.05 1.99 2.91
N TYR A 268 7.35 3.04 2.12
CA TYR A 268 8.43 3.99 2.38
C TYR A 268 8.01 5.25 3.15
N ASN A 269 6.78 5.35 3.63
CA ASN A 269 6.38 6.47 4.46
C ASN A 269 7.35 6.61 5.65
N ARG A 270 7.84 7.83 5.87
CA ARG A 270 8.92 8.11 6.83
C ARG A 270 10.17 7.23 6.63
N ASN A 271 10.57 6.99 5.39
CA ASN A 271 11.72 6.11 5.04
C ASN A 271 11.52 4.63 5.47
N GLY A 272 10.29 4.14 5.48
CA GLY A 272 9.95 2.80 5.90
C GLY A 272 9.78 2.60 7.42
N PHE A 273 10.02 3.63 8.23
CA PHE A 273 9.83 3.56 9.68
C PHE A 273 8.37 3.73 10.13
N ALA A 274 7.50 4.16 9.24
CA ALA A 274 6.08 4.33 9.48
C ALA A 274 5.28 4.01 8.21
N PRO A 275 5.29 2.75 7.75
CA PRO A 275 4.52 2.35 6.57
C PRO A 275 3.04 2.66 6.76
N CYS A 276 2.32 2.94 5.65
CA CYS A 276 0.88 3.12 5.70
C CYS A 276 0.19 1.81 6.12
N PRO A 277 -0.99 1.85 6.77
CA PRO A 277 -1.79 0.65 7.00
C PRO A 277 -2.29 0.08 5.67
N TYR A 278 -2.77 -1.15 5.67
CA TYR A 278 -3.53 -1.72 4.55
C TYR A 278 -4.74 -0.83 4.23
N ASN A 279 -4.95 -0.53 2.94
CA ASN A 279 -6.16 0.13 2.47
C ASN A 279 -7.35 -0.84 2.47
N ALA A 280 -8.56 -0.35 2.18
CA ALA A 280 -9.77 -1.15 2.26
C ALA A 280 -9.77 -2.36 1.31
N TRP A 281 -9.25 -2.19 0.07
CA TRP A 281 -9.16 -3.28 -0.88
C TRP A 281 -8.17 -4.37 -0.41
N GLU A 282 -7.00 -3.98 0.07
CA GLU A 282 -6.02 -4.91 0.63
C GLU A 282 -6.61 -5.68 1.83
N GLN A 283 -7.35 -4.99 2.71
CA GLN A 283 -8.02 -5.63 3.85
C GLN A 283 -9.16 -6.57 3.42
N GLU A 284 -9.94 -6.21 2.39
CA GLU A 284 -11.02 -7.07 1.86
C GLU A 284 -10.44 -8.34 1.21
N VAL A 285 -9.34 -8.21 0.47
CA VAL A 285 -8.58 -9.34 -0.09
C VAL A 285 -8.08 -10.29 0.99
N MET A 286 -7.63 -9.77 2.13
CA MET A 286 -7.21 -10.57 3.29
C MET A 286 -8.39 -11.14 4.09
N GLY A 287 -9.62 -10.72 3.84
CA GLY A 287 -10.81 -11.11 4.60
C GLY A 287 -10.93 -10.41 5.94
N TRP A 288 -10.26 -9.26 6.15
CA TRP A 288 -10.29 -8.51 7.41
C TRP A 288 -11.41 -7.48 7.47
N THR A 289 -11.92 -7.04 6.33
CA THR A 289 -13.05 -6.12 6.21
C THR A 289 -13.93 -6.50 5.03
N GLU A 290 -15.12 -5.94 4.99
CA GLU A 290 -16.03 -5.95 3.85
C GLU A 290 -16.23 -4.51 3.37
N ILE A 291 -16.10 -4.28 2.07
CA ILE A 291 -16.39 -2.99 1.46
C ILE A 291 -17.88 -2.95 1.11
N GLU A 292 -18.66 -2.18 1.87
CA GLU A 292 -20.11 -2.10 1.73
C GLU A 292 -20.51 -1.42 0.40
N GLU A 293 -21.33 -2.10 -0.41
CA GLU A 293 -21.80 -1.52 -1.66
C GLU A 293 -22.92 -0.49 -1.42
N LEU A 294 -22.72 0.72 -1.89
CA LEU A 294 -23.75 1.77 -1.91
C LEU A 294 -24.56 1.69 -3.20
N LYS A 295 -25.90 1.71 -3.04
CA LYS A 295 -26.86 1.70 -4.17
C LYS A 295 -27.74 2.96 -4.09
N PRO A 296 -27.24 4.12 -4.54
CA PRO A 296 -28.08 5.32 -4.64
C PRO A 296 -29.09 5.14 -5.77
N THR A 297 -30.19 5.85 -5.64
CA THR A 297 -31.18 6.03 -6.71
C THR A 297 -31.52 7.51 -6.83
N ASP A 298 -32.19 7.93 -7.92
CA ASP A 298 -32.57 9.34 -8.14
C ASP A 298 -33.35 9.94 -6.97
N ASP A 299 -34.20 9.14 -6.33
CA ASP A 299 -35.04 9.56 -5.20
C ASP A 299 -34.39 9.28 -3.82
N SER A 300 -33.27 8.55 -3.79
CA SER A 300 -32.65 8.09 -2.54
C SER A 300 -31.11 8.13 -2.61
N PRO A 301 -30.52 9.33 -2.53
CA PRO A 301 -29.08 9.45 -2.34
C PRO A 301 -28.65 8.80 -1.02
N LYS A 302 -27.40 8.35 -0.95
CA LYS A 302 -26.82 7.76 0.26
C LYS A 302 -25.98 8.79 0.98
N GLN A 303 -26.34 9.12 2.20
CA GLN A 303 -25.58 10.02 3.05
C GLN A 303 -24.74 9.21 4.05
N ILE A 304 -23.45 9.49 4.07
CA ILE A 304 -22.48 8.95 5.00
C ILE A 304 -22.04 10.08 5.92
N ASN A 305 -22.16 9.88 7.21
CA ASN A 305 -21.78 10.87 8.21
C ASN A 305 -20.71 10.30 9.13
N ASP A 306 -19.75 11.14 9.48
CA ASP A 306 -18.72 10.88 10.49
C ASP A 306 -17.98 9.53 10.27
N LEU A 307 -17.66 9.22 9.00
CA LEU A 307 -16.89 8.04 8.64
C LEU A 307 -15.50 8.14 9.25
N LEU A 308 -15.12 7.18 10.09
CA LEU A 308 -13.79 7.05 10.69
C LEU A 308 -12.86 6.22 9.79
N PRO A 309 -11.52 6.30 9.99
CA PRO A 309 -10.57 5.39 9.35
C PRO A 309 -10.84 3.93 9.74
N LEU A 310 -10.54 2.99 8.83
CA LEU A 310 -10.69 1.54 9.09
C LEU A 310 -9.94 1.10 10.35
N ILE A 311 -8.71 1.57 10.54
CA ILE A 311 -7.88 1.25 11.71
C ILE A 311 -8.43 1.84 13.03
N GLU A 312 -9.44 2.69 12.97
CA GLU A 312 -10.15 3.28 14.11
C GLU A 312 -11.60 2.75 14.21
N GLY A 313 -11.91 1.64 13.53
CA GLY A 313 -13.23 0.99 13.56
C GLY A 313 -14.23 1.58 12.56
N GLY A 314 -13.78 2.35 11.60
CA GLY A 314 -14.60 2.84 10.49
C GLY A 314 -14.97 1.76 9.48
N LYS A 315 -15.53 2.20 8.36
CA LYS A 315 -15.94 1.36 7.22
C LYS A 315 -15.33 1.86 5.93
N ALA A 316 -15.44 1.05 4.90
CA ALA A 316 -15.23 1.45 3.51
C ALA A 316 -16.48 1.16 2.69
N TYR A 317 -16.66 1.93 1.61
CA TYR A 317 -17.80 1.83 0.71
C TYR A 317 -17.34 1.66 -0.73
N LYS A 318 -18.18 1.02 -1.57
CA LYS A 318 -17.93 0.93 -2.99
C LYS A 318 -19.16 1.29 -3.83
N LEU A 319 -18.88 1.77 -5.04
CA LEU A 319 -19.85 1.96 -6.12
C LEU A 319 -19.48 0.98 -7.22
N ALA A 320 -20.32 -0.03 -7.45
CA ALA A 320 -20.00 -1.11 -8.37
C ALA A 320 -20.46 -0.77 -9.80
N ASN A 321 -19.69 -1.22 -10.78
CA ASN A 321 -20.10 -1.27 -12.17
C ASN A 321 -21.17 -2.35 -12.36
N ALA A 322 -22.38 -1.97 -12.75
CA ALA A 322 -23.48 -2.91 -12.92
C ALA A 322 -23.23 -4.00 -13.99
N ASP A 323 -22.30 -3.74 -14.93
CA ASP A 323 -21.98 -4.65 -16.03
C ASP A 323 -20.74 -5.52 -15.74
N ASN A 324 -20.00 -5.24 -14.64
CA ASN A 324 -18.73 -5.89 -14.33
C ASN A 324 -18.46 -5.84 -12.83
N ASP A 325 -18.65 -6.94 -12.11
CA ASP A 325 -18.57 -7.07 -10.65
C ASP A 325 -17.14 -6.87 -10.08
N ARG A 326 -16.12 -6.96 -10.91
CA ARG A 326 -14.72 -6.72 -10.53
C ARG A 326 -14.29 -5.24 -10.63
N ASP A 327 -15.16 -4.39 -11.18
CA ASP A 327 -14.90 -3.00 -11.52
C ASP A 327 -15.76 -2.09 -10.63
N PHE A 328 -15.11 -1.34 -9.74
CA PHE A 328 -15.78 -0.51 -8.74
C PHE A 328 -14.92 0.65 -8.26
N ILE A 329 -15.57 1.69 -7.75
CA ILE A 329 -14.92 2.81 -7.06
C ILE A 329 -15.01 2.58 -5.55
N VAL A 330 -13.89 2.65 -4.86
CA VAL A 330 -13.80 2.53 -3.40
C VAL A 330 -13.69 3.91 -2.75
N MET A 331 -14.29 4.04 -1.58
CA MET A 331 -14.26 5.23 -0.73
C MET A 331 -13.93 4.83 0.70
N GLU A 332 -12.84 5.34 1.25
CA GLU A 332 -12.44 5.15 2.64
C GLU A 332 -11.88 6.43 3.25
N ASN A 333 -11.93 6.54 4.57
CA ASN A 333 -11.32 7.67 5.27
C ASN A 333 -9.86 7.35 5.63
N VAL A 334 -8.93 8.20 5.21
CA VAL A 334 -7.53 8.15 5.61
C VAL A 334 -7.18 9.37 6.45
N GLN A 335 -6.56 9.15 7.61
CA GLN A 335 -6.20 10.22 8.54
C GLN A 335 -4.74 10.11 8.94
N LYS A 336 -4.10 11.26 9.25
CA LYS A 336 -2.70 11.31 9.71
C LYS A 336 -2.60 10.97 11.19
N ARG A 337 -3.06 9.76 11.57
CA ARG A 337 -3.11 9.21 12.92
C ARG A 337 -2.60 7.78 12.97
N GLY A 338 -2.30 7.27 14.15
CA GLY A 338 -1.87 5.89 14.35
C GLY A 338 -0.73 5.49 13.41
N LEU A 339 -0.87 4.38 12.71
CA LEU A 339 0.09 3.92 11.71
C LEU A 339 0.27 4.94 10.57
N ASN A 340 -0.82 5.61 10.15
CA ASN A 340 -0.77 6.57 9.06
C ASN A 340 -0.35 7.99 9.48
N LYS A 341 0.19 8.18 10.70
CA LYS A 341 0.61 9.48 11.25
C LYS A 341 1.52 10.29 10.31
N TYR A 342 2.30 9.63 9.51
CA TYR A 342 3.26 10.23 8.59
C TYR A 342 2.82 10.13 7.12
N GLY A 343 1.58 9.74 6.85
CA GLY A 343 0.97 9.78 5.52
C GLY A 343 1.02 11.18 4.91
N GLU A 344 1.00 11.27 3.59
CA GLU A 344 1.13 12.56 2.89
C GLU A 344 -0.16 13.38 2.90
N GLY A 345 -1.33 12.74 2.70
CA GLY A 345 -2.65 13.36 2.70
C GLY A 345 -3.59 12.80 3.77
N HIS A 346 -4.75 13.42 3.90
CA HIS A 346 -5.85 12.99 4.77
C HIS A 346 -7.19 13.40 4.17
N GLY A 347 -8.27 12.72 4.57
CA GLY A 347 -9.61 12.93 4.06
C GLY A 347 -10.23 11.67 3.47
N LEU A 348 -11.22 11.83 2.58
CA LEU A 348 -11.84 10.75 1.83
C LEU A 348 -10.92 10.32 0.68
N LEU A 349 -10.27 9.18 0.82
CA LEU A 349 -9.53 8.56 -0.27
C LEU A 349 -10.51 7.84 -1.19
N VAL A 350 -10.46 8.19 -2.48
CA VAL A 350 -11.24 7.55 -3.54
C VAL A 350 -10.28 6.88 -4.50
N TYR A 351 -10.54 5.63 -4.86
CA TYR A 351 -9.72 4.91 -5.85
C TYR A 351 -10.55 3.92 -6.65
N HIS A 352 -10.07 3.61 -7.84
CA HIS A 352 -10.67 2.68 -8.77
C HIS A 352 -10.06 1.31 -8.61
N VAL A 353 -10.87 0.27 -8.73
CA VAL A 353 -10.46 -1.13 -8.79
C VAL A 353 -11.14 -1.80 -9.99
N ASP A 354 -10.35 -2.37 -10.92
CA ASP A 354 -10.77 -3.31 -11.96
C ASP A 354 -9.88 -4.54 -11.88
N TYR A 355 -10.11 -5.35 -10.83
CA TYR A 355 -9.25 -6.50 -10.55
C TYR A 355 -10.05 -7.63 -9.90
N PRO A 356 -10.18 -8.80 -10.57
CA PRO A 356 -10.96 -9.91 -10.03
C PRO A 356 -10.24 -10.54 -8.82
N TYR A 357 -10.91 -10.63 -7.69
CA TYR A 357 -10.35 -11.21 -6.45
C TYR A 357 -9.78 -12.63 -6.66
N ALA A 358 -10.40 -13.44 -7.52
CA ALA A 358 -9.95 -14.80 -7.83
C ALA A 358 -8.58 -14.84 -8.56
N SER A 359 -8.13 -13.72 -9.13
CA SER A 359 -6.85 -13.61 -9.83
C SER A 359 -5.74 -13.04 -8.94
N VAL A 360 -6.06 -12.54 -7.73
CA VAL A 360 -5.08 -11.92 -6.86
C VAL A 360 -4.07 -12.95 -6.37
N ASN A 361 -2.82 -12.73 -6.68
CA ASN A 361 -1.69 -13.54 -6.23
C ASN A 361 -0.38 -12.72 -6.26
N MET A 362 0.63 -13.14 -5.50
CA MET A 362 1.87 -12.38 -5.31
C MET A 362 2.68 -12.13 -6.60
N THR A 363 2.44 -12.91 -7.65
CA THR A 363 3.20 -12.82 -8.93
C THR A 363 2.48 -12.02 -9.99
N ASP A 364 1.28 -11.56 -9.70
CA ASP A 364 0.52 -10.75 -10.63
C ASP A 364 1.07 -9.30 -10.69
N SER A 365 0.74 -8.60 -11.74
CA SER A 365 1.22 -7.24 -11.98
C SER A 365 0.06 -6.38 -12.52
N PRO A 366 -0.94 -6.10 -11.65
CA PRO A 366 -2.22 -5.53 -12.07
C PRO A 366 -2.09 -4.17 -12.73
N ASN A 367 -1.09 -3.37 -12.36
CA ASN A 367 -0.91 -2.02 -12.88
C ASN A 367 0.06 -1.92 -14.08
N ASN A 368 0.42 -3.04 -14.70
CA ASN A 368 1.32 -3.04 -15.87
C ASN A 368 0.63 -2.72 -17.20
N ASN A 369 -0.71 -2.68 -17.27
CA ASN A 369 -1.43 -2.34 -18.49
C ASN A 369 -1.44 -0.80 -18.71
N PRO A 370 -0.70 -0.26 -19.69
CA PRO A 370 -0.58 1.19 -19.87
C PRO A 370 -1.93 1.87 -20.12
N GLY A 371 -2.24 2.90 -19.34
CA GLY A 371 -3.48 3.67 -19.45
C GLY A 371 -4.72 3.02 -18.81
N HIS A 372 -4.57 1.81 -18.27
CA HIS A 372 -5.63 1.10 -17.56
C HIS A 372 -5.04 0.40 -16.32
N PRO A 373 -4.69 1.15 -15.27
CA PRO A 373 -4.27 0.55 -14.00
C PRO A 373 -5.44 -0.15 -13.35
N SER A 374 -5.20 -1.33 -12.79
CA SER A 374 -6.27 -2.13 -12.15
C SER A 374 -6.61 -1.64 -10.75
N VAL A 375 -5.69 -0.98 -10.05
CA VAL A 375 -5.94 -0.39 -8.72
C VAL A 375 -5.23 0.95 -8.65
N ALA A 376 -5.98 2.06 -8.65
CA ALA A 376 -5.37 3.38 -8.73
C ALA A 376 -6.21 4.49 -8.08
N VAL A 377 -5.54 5.44 -7.43
CA VAL A 377 -6.17 6.60 -6.77
C VAL A 377 -6.88 7.49 -7.78
N VAL A 378 -8.06 7.97 -7.39
CA VAL A 378 -8.77 9.09 -8.02
C VAL A 378 -8.36 10.38 -7.28
N PRO A 379 -7.44 11.19 -7.80
CA PRO A 379 -6.90 12.32 -7.07
C PRO A 379 -7.86 13.52 -7.10
N ALA A 380 -8.23 14.05 -5.93
CA ALA A 380 -9.08 15.25 -5.83
C ALA A 380 -8.46 16.47 -6.53
N GLY A 381 -7.14 16.64 -6.42
CA GLY A 381 -6.39 17.69 -7.13
C GLY A 381 -6.19 17.46 -8.63
N GLY A 382 -6.77 16.39 -9.20
CA GLY A 382 -6.69 16.06 -10.62
C GLY A 382 -5.34 15.52 -11.12
N ILE A 383 -4.31 15.50 -10.26
CA ILE A 383 -2.97 15.06 -10.62
C ILE A 383 -2.42 14.17 -9.49
N LEU A 384 -1.98 12.98 -9.85
CA LEU A 384 -1.19 12.11 -8.98
C LEU A 384 0.13 11.80 -9.70
N ILE A 385 1.26 12.19 -9.11
CA ILE A 385 2.57 11.99 -9.71
C ILE A 385 3.07 10.60 -9.34
N ASN A 386 3.41 9.81 -10.35
CA ASN A 386 4.00 8.49 -10.15
C ASN A 386 5.37 8.58 -9.46
N ALA A 387 5.59 7.77 -8.45
CA ALA A 387 6.82 7.74 -7.65
C ALA A 387 8.10 7.51 -8.49
N TYR A 388 8.02 6.80 -9.62
CA TYR A 388 9.15 6.62 -10.55
C TYR A 388 9.57 7.88 -11.30
N LEU A 389 8.66 8.84 -11.44
CA LEU A 389 8.89 10.08 -12.18
C LEU A 389 9.41 11.21 -11.29
N ARG A 390 9.67 10.95 -10.01
CA ARG A 390 10.13 11.92 -9.01
C ARG A 390 11.62 11.80 -8.71
N GLY A 391 12.24 12.90 -8.29
CA GLY A 391 13.61 12.94 -7.78
C GLY A 391 14.62 13.55 -8.74
N THR A 392 15.90 13.45 -8.42
CA THR A 392 16.99 14.04 -9.20
C THR A 392 17.08 13.43 -10.60
N GLY A 393 17.04 14.27 -11.63
CA GLY A 393 17.08 13.84 -13.03
C GLY A 393 15.78 13.22 -13.55
N LYS A 394 14.70 13.32 -12.80
CA LYS A 394 13.34 12.89 -13.18
C LYS A 394 12.47 14.08 -13.58
N THR A 395 11.26 13.79 -14.10
CA THR A 395 10.31 14.80 -14.59
C THR A 395 9.81 15.70 -13.45
N TYR A 396 9.63 15.14 -12.25
CA TYR A 396 9.11 15.82 -11.09
C TYR A 396 10.08 15.81 -9.91
N THR A 397 10.02 16.85 -9.10
CA THR A 397 10.72 16.89 -7.82
C THR A 397 9.99 16.06 -6.77
N TYR A 398 10.70 15.71 -5.71
CA TYR A 398 10.10 15.04 -4.56
C TYR A 398 8.99 15.88 -3.90
N ASN A 399 9.15 17.21 -3.85
CA ASN A 399 8.14 18.11 -3.29
C ASN A 399 6.86 18.17 -4.14
N GLU A 400 6.98 18.16 -5.47
CA GLU A 400 5.81 18.10 -6.36
C GLU A 400 5.03 16.81 -6.17
N TRP A 401 5.73 15.68 -6.05
CA TRP A 401 5.09 14.40 -5.72
C TRP A 401 4.36 14.46 -4.37
N ARG A 402 5.00 14.96 -3.32
CA ARG A 402 4.35 15.09 -2.00
C ARG A 402 3.13 16.00 -2.04
N THR A 403 3.20 17.08 -2.80
CA THR A 403 2.06 17.99 -2.97
C THR A 403 0.91 17.28 -3.66
N SER A 404 1.18 16.49 -4.70
CA SER A 404 0.13 15.72 -5.40
C SER A 404 -0.48 14.65 -4.47
N MET A 405 0.31 14.00 -3.62
CA MET A 405 -0.20 13.06 -2.63
C MET A 405 -1.09 13.75 -1.58
N ALA A 406 -0.67 14.90 -1.07
CA ALA A 406 -1.45 15.66 -0.09
C ALA A 406 -2.80 16.17 -0.65
N ALA A 407 -2.86 16.41 -1.96
CA ALA A 407 -4.06 16.84 -2.66
C ALA A 407 -4.94 15.69 -3.18
N ALA A 408 -4.53 14.42 -2.99
CA ALA A 408 -5.25 13.28 -3.56
C ALA A 408 -6.54 12.91 -2.81
N PRO A 409 -6.60 12.85 -1.46
CA PRO A 409 -7.87 12.65 -0.75
C PRO A 409 -8.78 13.89 -0.84
N PHE A 410 -10.09 13.69 -0.79
CA PHE A 410 -11.08 14.74 -0.73
C PHE A 410 -11.37 15.16 0.73
N PRO A 411 -11.63 16.46 1.04
CA PRO A 411 -11.53 17.60 0.13
C PRO A 411 -10.09 17.99 -0.23
N GLY A 412 -9.09 17.44 0.46
CA GLY A 412 -7.67 17.64 0.23
C GLY A 412 -7.23 19.10 0.42
N THR A 413 -5.99 19.37 0.05
CA THR A 413 -5.42 20.74 0.14
C THR A 413 -6.14 21.73 -0.78
N ASP A 414 -6.75 21.25 -1.86
CA ASP A 414 -7.42 22.07 -2.87
C ASP A 414 -8.91 22.29 -2.56
N GLN A 415 -9.40 21.75 -1.43
CA GLN A 415 -10.77 21.89 -0.92
C GLN A 415 -11.83 21.45 -1.95
N VAL A 416 -11.60 20.33 -2.62
CA VAL A 416 -12.52 19.74 -3.60
C VAL A 416 -13.63 18.99 -2.86
N THR A 417 -14.83 19.53 -2.83
CA THR A 417 -15.97 19.03 -2.04
C THR A 417 -16.98 18.20 -2.84
N SER A 418 -16.67 17.92 -4.11
CA SER A 418 -17.51 17.07 -4.98
C SER A 418 -16.66 16.29 -5.97
N LEU A 419 -17.21 15.17 -6.43
CA LEU A 419 -16.65 14.33 -7.47
C LEU A 419 -17.78 13.88 -8.40
N ALA A 420 -17.62 14.06 -9.72
CA ALA A 420 -18.60 13.71 -10.73
C ALA A 420 -17.90 13.43 -12.07
N ASP A 421 -18.57 12.72 -12.98
CA ASP A 421 -18.02 12.34 -14.29
C ASP A 421 -17.62 13.57 -15.13
N GLU A 422 -18.32 14.70 -15.00
CA GLU A 422 -18.02 15.95 -15.72
C GLU A 422 -16.62 16.52 -15.42
N GLN A 423 -16.02 16.18 -14.27
CA GLN A 423 -14.69 16.65 -13.88
C GLN A 423 -13.57 15.90 -14.61
N GLN A 424 -13.87 14.74 -15.18
CA GLN A 424 -12.91 13.87 -15.90
C GLN A 424 -11.62 13.62 -15.12
N LEU A 425 -11.74 13.39 -13.79
CA LEU A 425 -10.58 13.10 -12.96
C LEU A 425 -9.95 11.77 -13.37
N PRO A 426 -8.62 11.64 -13.31
CA PRO A 426 -7.93 10.39 -13.60
C PRO A 426 -8.53 9.24 -12.78
N ASN A 427 -8.71 8.08 -13.41
CA ASN A 427 -9.20 6.84 -12.82
C ASN A 427 -10.65 6.89 -12.26
N TYR A 428 -11.37 8.02 -12.41
CA TYR A 428 -12.80 8.07 -12.09
C TYR A 428 -13.61 7.63 -13.31
N CYS A 429 -13.62 6.36 -13.57
CA CYS A 429 -14.35 5.74 -14.68
C CYS A 429 -14.61 4.27 -14.37
N PHE A 430 -15.55 3.66 -15.08
CA PHE A 430 -15.66 2.21 -15.20
C PHE A 430 -15.10 1.75 -16.54
N TRP A 431 -14.87 0.45 -16.68
CA TRP A 431 -14.34 -0.13 -17.90
C TRP A 431 -15.35 -1.04 -18.59
N ASN A 432 -15.48 -0.88 -19.90
CA ASN A 432 -16.11 -1.85 -20.78
C ASN A 432 -15.05 -2.41 -21.74
N GLY A 433 -14.46 -3.53 -21.37
CA GLY A 433 -13.25 -4.05 -22.02
C GLY A 433 -12.07 -3.08 -21.88
N SER A 434 -11.61 -2.50 -22.99
CA SER A 434 -10.54 -1.50 -23.01
C SER A 434 -11.02 -0.05 -23.10
N THR A 435 -12.33 0.19 -23.02
CA THR A 435 -12.93 1.52 -23.18
C THR A 435 -13.43 2.03 -21.83
N ALA A 436 -12.88 3.17 -21.39
CA ALA A 436 -13.38 3.85 -20.23
C ALA A 436 -14.78 4.42 -20.48
N LYS A 437 -15.67 4.33 -19.51
CA LYS A 437 -17.01 4.91 -19.50
C LYS A 437 -17.27 5.68 -18.23
N GLU A 438 -18.24 6.60 -18.27
CA GLU A 438 -18.72 7.32 -17.09
C GLU A 438 -19.20 6.35 -16.01
N THR A 439 -18.99 6.74 -14.73
CA THR A 439 -19.45 5.93 -13.59
C THR A 439 -20.95 6.04 -13.39
N GLY A 440 -21.54 7.18 -13.77
CA GLY A 440 -22.94 7.51 -13.51
C GLY A 440 -23.21 7.85 -12.05
N PHE A 441 -22.17 8.09 -11.24
CA PHE A 441 -22.28 8.47 -9.84
C PHE A 441 -21.64 9.82 -9.55
N MET A 442 -22.13 10.48 -8.52
CA MET A 442 -21.52 11.71 -8.01
C MET A 442 -21.43 11.68 -6.48
N LEU A 443 -20.35 12.24 -5.95
CA LEU A 443 -20.18 12.53 -4.54
C LEU A 443 -20.33 14.03 -4.33
N ASN A 444 -21.10 14.42 -3.30
CA ASN A 444 -21.39 15.82 -2.97
C ASN A 444 -21.17 16.07 -1.49
N SER A 445 -21.01 17.34 -1.13
CA SER A 445 -20.91 17.80 0.26
C SER A 445 -19.82 17.06 1.02
N ILE A 446 -18.71 16.72 0.34
CA ILE A 446 -17.58 16.10 0.97
C ILE A 446 -16.99 17.10 1.96
N SER A 447 -16.90 16.69 3.21
CA SER A 447 -16.38 17.51 4.30
C SER A 447 -15.58 16.67 5.28
N GLU A 448 -14.62 17.31 5.92
CA GLU A 448 -13.75 16.68 6.91
C GLU A 448 -13.82 17.44 8.23
N ASN A 449 -13.96 16.71 9.30
CA ASN A 449 -13.74 17.17 10.66
C ASN A 449 -12.36 16.70 11.11
N GLU A 450 -11.33 17.51 10.92
CA GLU A 450 -9.94 17.15 11.25
C GLU A 450 -9.73 16.82 12.74
N GLU A 451 -10.46 17.46 13.66
CA GLU A 451 -10.37 17.20 15.09
C GLU A 451 -10.89 15.79 15.42
N ALA A 452 -12.05 15.45 14.90
CA ALA A 452 -12.62 14.10 15.03
C ALA A 452 -11.88 13.07 14.16
N GLY A 453 -11.24 13.49 13.06
CA GLY A 453 -10.66 12.62 12.04
C GLY A 453 -11.73 11.90 11.24
N ALA A 454 -12.83 12.56 10.99
CA ALA A 454 -14.00 11.98 10.35
C ALA A 454 -14.34 12.72 9.06
N VAL A 455 -14.85 11.98 8.07
CA VAL A 455 -15.32 12.54 6.81
C VAL A 455 -16.81 12.27 6.62
N SER A 456 -17.49 13.21 5.98
CA SER A 456 -18.92 13.08 5.63
C SER A 456 -19.11 13.41 4.16
N PHE A 457 -20.01 12.71 3.48
CA PHE A 457 -20.32 12.92 2.06
C PHE A 457 -21.67 12.33 1.70
N THR A 458 -22.17 12.71 0.53
CA THR A 458 -23.40 12.14 -0.04
C THR A 458 -23.11 11.58 -1.41
N VAL A 459 -23.58 10.36 -1.68
CA VAL A 459 -23.51 9.70 -3.00
C VAL A 459 -24.87 9.75 -3.67
N ALA A 460 -24.90 10.16 -4.93
CA ALA A 460 -26.10 10.22 -5.76
C ALA A 460 -25.81 9.70 -7.18
N ILE A 461 -26.86 9.47 -7.96
CA ILE A 461 -26.74 9.23 -9.40
C ILE A 461 -26.27 10.52 -10.07
N ASP A 462 -25.26 10.43 -10.95
CA ASP A 462 -24.82 11.50 -11.83
C ASP A 462 -25.60 11.43 -13.13
N ASP A 463 -26.83 11.98 -13.12
CA ASP A 463 -27.63 12.11 -14.33
C ASP A 463 -27.42 13.51 -14.94
N PRO A 464 -26.63 13.64 -16.02
CA PRO A 464 -26.40 14.93 -16.68
C PRO A 464 -27.72 15.52 -17.25
N THR A 465 -28.77 14.72 -17.31
CA THR A 465 -30.12 15.19 -17.72
C THR A 465 -31.00 15.50 -16.51
N SER A 466 -30.58 15.16 -15.30
CA SER A 466 -31.37 15.41 -14.09
C SER A 466 -31.48 16.90 -13.81
N VAL A 467 -32.68 17.34 -13.79
CA VAL A 467 -33.03 18.71 -13.40
C VAL A 467 -33.04 18.77 -11.88
N ILE A 468 -32.00 19.37 -11.28
CA ILE A 468 -31.96 19.56 -9.82
C ILE A 468 -33.20 20.36 -9.38
N ASN A 469 -34.06 19.69 -8.62
CA ASN A 469 -35.28 20.28 -8.09
C ASN A 469 -34.94 21.06 -6.79
N LEU A 470 -34.38 22.25 -6.94
CA LEU A 470 -33.94 23.12 -5.84
C LEU A 470 -35.05 23.59 -4.90
N ALA A 471 -36.31 23.32 -5.25
CA ALA A 471 -37.46 23.79 -4.46
C ALA A 471 -37.59 23.15 -3.06
N LYS A 472 -36.80 22.08 -2.75
CA LYS A 472 -36.93 21.33 -1.49
C LYS A 472 -35.81 21.52 -0.46
N THR A 473 -34.69 22.17 -0.80
CA THR A 473 -33.50 22.06 0.08
C THR A 473 -32.75 23.33 0.47
N HIS A 474 -33.09 24.55 -0.04
CA HIS A 474 -32.40 25.77 0.41
C HIS A 474 -33.27 27.02 0.53
N PRO A 475 -33.17 27.76 1.66
CA PRO A 475 -33.86 29.03 1.86
C PRO A 475 -33.16 30.25 1.25
N ALA A 476 -31.97 30.13 0.66
CA ALA A 476 -31.33 31.27 -0.05
C ALA A 476 -30.31 30.75 -1.06
N PHE A 477 -30.47 31.17 -2.33
CA PHE A 477 -29.46 30.97 -3.37
C PHE A 477 -28.32 31.99 -3.20
N GLU A 478 -27.14 31.54 -2.89
CA GLU A 478 -25.92 32.30 -3.06
C GLU A 478 -25.32 31.97 -4.44
N GLY A 479 -25.81 32.65 -5.50
CA GLY A 479 -25.27 32.46 -6.84
C GLY A 479 -26.09 33.23 -7.89
N LYS A 480 -25.48 33.53 -9.02
CA LYS A 480 -26.15 34.14 -10.15
C LYS A 480 -26.97 33.13 -10.93
N ILE A 481 -28.21 33.47 -11.23
CA ILE A 481 -29.15 32.68 -12.02
C ILE A 481 -29.17 33.23 -13.45
N TYR A 482 -28.99 32.34 -14.42
CA TYR A 482 -29.04 32.72 -15.84
C TYR A 482 -30.18 32.00 -16.56
N ASP A 483 -30.82 32.66 -17.53
CA ASP A 483 -31.69 31.97 -18.46
C ASP A 483 -30.90 31.15 -19.48
N LEU A 484 -31.60 30.41 -20.36
CA LEU A 484 -30.96 29.59 -21.39
C LEU A 484 -30.24 30.41 -22.47
N GLN A 485 -30.43 31.72 -22.50
CA GLN A 485 -29.73 32.67 -23.37
C GLN A 485 -28.48 33.27 -22.71
N GLY A 486 -28.19 32.88 -21.44
CA GLY A 486 -27.05 33.39 -20.69
C GLY A 486 -27.27 34.74 -20.02
N CYS A 487 -28.51 35.24 -19.95
CA CYS A 487 -28.86 36.50 -19.29
C CYS A 487 -29.08 36.28 -17.79
N GLU A 488 -28.47 37.10 -16.93
CA GLU A 488 -28.67 37.06 -15.48
C GLU A 488 -30.12 37.36 -15.10
N VAL A 489 -30.76 36.45 -14.36
CA VAL A 489 -32.16 36.59 -13.92
C VAL A 489 -32.17 36.79 -12.41
N ARG A 490 -32.54 37.99 -11.96
CA ARG A 490 -32.58 38.34 -10.53
C ARG A 490 -33.82 37.84 -9.80
N THR A 491 -34.91 37.60 -10.52
CA THR A 491 -36.18 37.13 -9.95
C THR A 491 -36.71 36.02 -10.86
N PRO A 492 -36.24 34.78 -10.67
CA PRO A 492 -36.65 33.68 -11.54
C PRO A 492 -38.11 33.32 -11.26
N THR A 493 -38.86 33.10 -12.31
CA THR A 493 -40.19 32.51 -12.31
C THR A 493 -40.12 31.03 -12.65
N LYS A 494 -41.27 30.36 -12.68
CA LYS A 494 -41.30 28.94 -13.10
C LYS A 494 -40.63 28.78 -14.47
N GLY A 495 -39.61 27.95 -14.55
CA GLY A 495 -38.85 27.76 -15.79
C GLY A 495 -37.54 27.02 -15.59
N LEU A 496 -36.80 26.82 -16.70
CA LEU A 496 -35.48 26.23 -16.72
C LEU A 496 -34.40 27.32 -16.72
N TYR A 497 -33.43 27.22 -15.81
CA TYR A 497 -32.37 28.20 -15.60
C TYR A 497 -31.02 27.52 -15.50
N ILE A 498 -29.93 28.28 -15.55
CA ILE A 498 -28.56 27.86 -15.25
C ILE A 498 -28.15 28.54 -13.95
N VAL A 499 -27.77 27.74 -12.94
CA VAL A 499 -27.27 28.19 -11.64
C VAL A 499 -25.98 27.48 -11.36
N ASN A 500 -24.88 28.21 -11.15
CA ASN A 500 -23.54 27.66 -10.94
C ASN A 500 -23.11 26.63 -12.04
N GLY A 501 -23.43 26.96 -13.31
CA GLY A 501 -23.13 26.11 -14.45
C GLY A 501 -24.08 24.91 -14.67
N ARG A 502 -25.09 24.71 -13.82
CA ARG A 502 -26.04 23.59 -13.88
C ARG A 502 -27.44 24.01 -14.31
N LYS A 503 -28.15 23.12 -15.03
CA LYS A 503 -29.56 23.33 -15.41
C LYS A 503 -30.46 23.12 -14.19
N VAL A 504 -31.33 24.06 -13.90
CA VAL A 504 -32.22 24.10 -12.74
C VAL A 504 -33.63 24.40 -13.17
N VAL A 505 -34.64 23.61 -12.78
CA VAL A 505 -36.03 23.93 -12.93
C VAL A 505 -36.58 24.57 -11.67
N ILE A 506 -37.11 25.79 -11.81
CA ILE A 506 -37.91 26.45 -10.77
C ILE A 506 -39.38 26.13 -11.06
N LYS A 507 -40.05 25.45 -10.13
CA LYS A 507 -41.47 25.05 -10.24
C LYS A 507 -42.41 26.09 -9.72
#